data_885d533545c9df23c80d478ef35fea58
#
_entry.id   885d533545c9df23c80d478ef35fea58
#
_cell.length_a   1.000
_cell.length_b   1.000
_cell.length_c   1.000
_cell.angle_alpha   90.00
_cell.angle_beta   90.00
_cell.angle_gamma   90.00
#
_symmetry.space_group_name_H-M   'P 1'
#
loop_
_entity.id
_entity.type
_entity.pdbx_description
1 polymer ?
#
loop_
_entity_poly.entity_id
_entity_poly.type
_entity_poly.pdbx_seq_one_letter_code
_entity_poly.pdbx_strand_id
1 'polypeptide(L)'
;MPSQVMAVVPVIMNSLHKDVMRGRKKRLGELWVPICSSAMFDPQVMLDMATNGMFVVQTYGATETCGDGIINYAQDAKHIGAVGQGNDYLDYKLEPDGELCIRGDSIMLGYYKDPEATAEVIDKDGWFHTGDLARVDEDGYYYITGRKKNLIILGSGENISPEELEGLVEKCPAVQECIVKEMGKKIGVVVYCPQDKQQTVQDHITEMNRTLPMYKRIGVVEFS
;
A
#
# COMPACT_ATOMS: atom_id res chain seq x y z
N MET A 1 -11.77 30.53 -3.94
CA MET A 1 -12.71 29.64 -3.24
C MET A 1 -11.90 28.67 -2.41
N PRO A 2 -12.24 28.41 -1.15
CA PRO A 2 -11.56 27.36 -0.40
C PRO A 2 -11.76 26.01 -1.09
N SER A 3 -10.69 25.20 -1.13
CA SER A 3 -10.75 23.91 -1.81
C SER A 3 -11.46 22.89 -0.92
N GLN A 4 -12.52 22.27 -1.42
CA GLN A 4 -13.23 21.18 -0.74
C GLN A 4 -12.55 19.83 -0.99
N VAL A 5 -11.71 19.74 -2.01
CA VAL A 5 -10.98 18.53 -2.42
C VAL A 5 -9.49 18.83 -2.42
N MET A 6 -8.69 17.93 -1.89
CA MET A 6 -7.24 18.06 -1.87
C MET A 6 -6.57 16.71 -2.09
N ALA A 7 -5.70 16.62 -3.11
CA ALA A 7 -4.81 15.48 -3.27
C ALA A 7 -3.66 15.57 -2.26
N VAL A 8 -3.39 14.48 -1.58
CA VAL A 8 -2.39 14.41 -0.50
C VAL A 8 -1.58 13.11 -0.60
N VAL A 9 -0.38 13.17 -0.09
CA VAL A 9 0.44 11.97 0.17
C VAL A 9 0.24 11.50 1.62
N PRO A 10 0.60 10.25 1.97
CA PRO A 10 0.36 9.69 3.31
C PRO A 10 0.83 10.56 4.47
N VAL A 11 1.99 11.21 4.37
CA VAL A 11 2.51 12.08 5.44
C VAL A 11 1.59 13.28 5.71
N ILE A 12 1.00 13.86 4.68
CA ILE A 12 0.03 14.95 4.82
C ILE A 12 -1.28 14.42 5.38
N MET A 13 -1.77 13.27 4.90
CA MET A 13 -2.97 12.62 5.44
C MET A 13 -2.83 12.34 6.94
N ASN A 14 -1.70 11.81 7.38
CA ASN A 14 -1.42 11.59 8.80
C ASN A 14 -1.45 12.90 9.63
N SER A 15 -1.02 14.01 9.04
CA SER A 15 -1.13 15.33 9.69
C SER A 15 -2.58 15.79 9.81
N LEU A 16 -3.36 15.66 8.75
CA LEU A 16 -4.80 15.96 8.73
C LEU A 16 -5.55 15.10 9.75
N HIS A 17 -5.27 13.80 9.78
CA HIS A 17 -5.84 12.85 10.76
C HIS A 17 -5.58 13.31 12.20
N LYS A 18 -4.32 13.66 12.54
CA LYS A 18 -3.99 14.18 13.88
C LYS A 18 -4.79 15.42 14.25
N ASP A 19 -5.05 16.33 13.31
CA ASP A 19 -5.86 17.52 13.57
C ASP A 19 -7.36 17.16 13.74
N VAL A 20 -7.89 16.23 12.95
CA VAL A 20 -9.27 15.72 13.08
C VAL A 20 -9.46 15.05 14.44
N MET A 21 -8.58 14.11 14.82
CA MET A 21 -8.68 13.35 16.09
C MET A 21 -8.52 14.24 17.33
N ARG A 22 -7.84 15.38 17.20
CA ARG A 22 -7.72 16.38 18.27
C ARG A 22 -8.88 17.40 18.29
N GLY A 23 -9.94 17.17 17.52
CA GLY A 23 -11.07 18.08 17.42
C GLY A 23 -10.76 19.40 16.72
N ARG A 24 -9.67 19.48 15.97
CA ARG A 24 -9.19 20.69 15.30
C ARG A 24 -9.65 20.78 13.84
N LYS A 25 -10.73 20.10 13.48
CA LYS A 25 -11.28 20.06 12.11
C LYS A 25 -11.45 21.46 11.48
N LYS A 26 -11.73 22.48 12.31
CA LYS A 26 -11.82 23.88 11.85
C LYS A 26 -10.54 24.39 11.16
N ARG A 27 -9.36 23.81 11.46
CA ARG A 27 -8.08 24.17 10.80
C ARG A 27 -8.02 23.72 9.35
N LEU A 28 -8.83 22.72 8.98
CA LEU A 28 -8.92 22.18 7.62
C LEU A 28 -9.83 23.04 6.71
N GLY A 29 -10.45 24.10 7.30
CA GLY A 29 -11.35 24.98 6.56
C GLY A 29 -12.56 24.21 6.01
N GLU A 30 -12.75 24.28 4.70
CA GLU A 30 -13.84 23.61 3.98
C GLU A 30 -13.39 22.28 3.33
N LEU A 31 -12.18 21.78 3.63
CA LEU A 31 -11.72 20.50 3.14
C LEU A 31 -12.66 19.39 3.60
N TRP A 32 -13.21 18.69 2.63
CA TRP A 32 -14.15 17.58 2.87
C TRP A 32 -13.69 16.28 2.23
N VAL A 33 -12.98 16.33 1.08
CA VAL A 33 -12.53 15.18 0.33
C VAL A 33 -11.01 15.19 0.21
N PRO A 34 -10.27 14.59 1.14
CA PRO A 34 -8.86 14.27 0.92
C PRO A 34 -8.74 13.04 0.00
N ILE A 35 -7.92 13.17 -1.05
CA ILE A 35 -7.60 12.10 -1.99
C ILE A 35 -6.16 11.66 -1.70
N CYS A 36 -5.97 10.45 -1.20
CA CYS A 36 -4.66 9.89 -0.93
C CYS A 36 -4.18 9.03 -2.08
N SER A 37 -2.94 9.25 -2.52
CA SER A 37 -2.29 8.51 -3.59
C SER A 37 -0.81 8.28 -3.30
N SER A 38 -0.14 7.57 -4.20
CA SER A 38 1.32 7.40 -4.26
C SER A 38 1.94 6.38 -3.29
N ALA A 39 1.27 5.91 -2.26
CA ALA A 39 1.76 4.85 -1.39
C ALA A 39 0.61 4.17 -0.66
N MET A 40 0.86 2.98 -0.13
CA MET A 40 -0.06 2.31 0.78
C MET A 40 -0.31 3.19 2.00
N PHE A 41 -1.54 3.17 2.48
CA PHE A 41 -1.98 4.02 3.56
C PHE A 41 -2.69 3.19 4.63
N ASP A 42 -2.52 3.55 5.91
CA ASP A 42 -3.12 2.82 7.01
C ASP A 42 -4.66 2.87 6.93
N PRO A 43 -5.34 1.72 6.74
CA PRO A 43 -6.79 1.67 6.68
C PRO A 43 -7.48 2.25 7.91
N GLN A 44 -6.85 2.15 9.11
CA GLN A 44 -7.42 2.69 10.33
C GLN A 44 -7.50 4.22 10.29
N VAL A 45 -6.48 4.88 9.75
CA VAL A 45 -6.50 6.35 9.58
C VAL A 45 -7.61 6.78 8.62
N MET A 46 -7.83 6.03 7.54
CA MET A 46 -8.93 6.30 6.61
C MET A 46 -10.28 6.12 7.30
N LEU A 47 -10.46 5.03 8.06
CA LEU A 47 -11.69 4.76 8.79
C LEU A 47 -11.98 5.83 9.85
N ASP A 48 -10.97 6.26 10.59
CA ASP A 48 -11.07 7.33 11.57
C ASP A 48 -11.51 8.65 10.92
N MET A 49 -10.91 8.99 9.76
CA MET A 49 -11.29 10.19 9.00
C MET A 49 -12.73 10.09 8.51
N ALA A 50 -13.14 8.95 7.94
CA ALA A 50 -14.48 8.70 7.44
C ALA A 50 -15.52 8.81 8.57
N THR A 51 -15.28 8.19 9.72
CA THR A 51 -16.17 8.25 10.89
C THR A 51 -16.28 9.66 11.48
N ASN A 52 -15.30 10.51 11.24
CA ASN A 52 -15.33 11.93 11.59
C ASN A 52 -15.88 12.84 10.48
N GLY A 53 -16.56 12.27 9.48
CA GLY A 53 -17.28 12.99 8.43
C GLY A 53 -16.40 13.61 7.36
N MET A 54 -15.25 13.01 7.07
CA MET A 54 -14.43 13.28 5.87
C MET A 54 -14.71 12.20 4.84
N PHE A 55 -14.88 12.55 3.57
CA PHE A 55 -15.02 11.57 2.50
C PHE A 55 -13.64 11.25 1.93
N VAL A 56 -13.00 10.21 2.47
CA VAL A 56 -11.63 9.85 2.07
C VAL A 56 -11.67 9.03 0.77
N VAL A 57 -10.86 9.43 -0.19
CA VAL A 57 -10.67 8.70 -1.45
C VAL A 57 -9.23 8.22 -1.53
N GLN A 58 -9.04 6.94 -1.85
CA GLN A 58 -7.74 6.39 -2.17
C GLN A 58 -7.66 6.12 -3.66
N THR A 59 -6.50 6.41 -4.26
CA THR A 59 -6.26 6.11 -5.67
C THR A 59 -4.98 5.31 -5.84
N TYR A 60 -5.02 4.37 -6.75
CA TYR A 60 -3.88 3.60 -7.22
C TYR A 60 -3.68 3.88 -8.70
N GLY A 61 -2.47 4.21 -9.08
CA GLY A 61 -2.05 4.45 -10.45
C GLY A 61 -0.55 4.74 -10.50
N ALA A 62 -0.04 4.86 -11.69
CA ALA A 62 1.37 5.11 -11.96
C ALA A 62 1.52 6.22 -13.02
N THR A 63 2.74 6.68 -13.24
CA THR A 63 3.06 7.60 -14.34
C THR A 63 2.70 6.95 -15.69
N GLU A 64 2.95 5.67 -15.80
CA GLU A 64 2.68 4.83 -16.97
C GLU A 64 1.19 4.67 -17.28
N THR A 65 0.33 4.89 -16.29
CA THR A 65 -1.14 4.92 -16.47
C THR A 65 -1.69 6.35 -16.55
N CYS A 66 -0.83 7.36 -16.74
CA CYS A 66 -1.18 8.79 -16.73
C CYS A 66 -1.84 9.24 -15.40
N GLY A 67 -1.51 8.57 -14.29
CA GLY A 67 -2.10 8.82 -12.98
C GLY A 67 -3.49 8.22 -12.79
N ASP A 68 -4.02 7.53 -13.79
CA ASP A 68 -5.28 6.81 -13.76
C ASP A 68 -5.07 5.35 -13.33
N GLY A 69 -6.14 4.70 -12.92
CA GLY A 69 -6.09 3.30 -12.50
C GLY A 69 -7.31 2.93 -11.66
N ILE A 70 -7.08 2.55 -10.41
CA ILE A 70 -8.12 2.06 -9.50
C ILE A 70 -8.43 3.12 -8.45
N ILE A 71 -9.71 3.33 -8.15
CA ILE A 71 -10.16 4.34 -7.18
C ILE A 71 -11.05 3.69 -6.13
N ASN A 72 -10.76 3.98 -4.88
CA ASN A 72 -11.56 3.53 -3.75
C ASN A 72 -12.43 4.66 -3.20
N TYR A 73 -13.73 4.49 -3.34
CA TYR A 73 -14.76 5.35 -2.75
C TYR A 73 -15.42 4.73 -1.51
N ALA A 74 -15.03 3.51 -1.11
CA ALA A 74 -15.60 2.84 0.04
C ALA A 74 -15.28 3.59 1.34
N GLN A 75 -16.29 3.73 2.19
CA GLN A 75 -16.16 4.34 3.51
C GLN A 75 -16.46 3.32 4.63
N ASP A 76 -16.59 2.05 4.27
CA ASP A 76 -16.86 0.95 5.20
C ASP A 76 -15.58 0.23 5.62
N ALA A 77 -15.62 -0.42 6.78
CA ALA A 77 -14.46 -1.08 7.35
C ALA A 77 -13.98 -2.32 6.56
N LYS A 78 -14.83 -2.89 5.69
CA LYS A 78 -14.47 -4.05 4.87
C LYS A 78 -13.54 -3.67 3.73
N HIS A 79 -13.85 -2.57 3.03
CA HIS A 79 -13.19 -2.21 1.78
C HIS A 79 -12.27 -0.98 1.87
N ILE A 80 -12.27 -0.27 3.00
CA ILE A 80 -11.49 0.97 3.14
C ILE A 80 -9.97 0.77 3.00
N GLY A 81 -9.48 -0.46 3.21
CA GLY A 81 -8.08 -0.84 3.00
C GLY A 81 -7.75 -1.32 1.59
N ALA A 82 -8.74 -1.39 0.69
CA ALA A 82 -8.53 -1.68 -0.72
C ALA A 82 -8.02 -0.44 -1.46
N VAL A 83 -7.37 -0.63 -2.61
CA VAL A 83 -7.11 0.49 -3.53
C VAL A 83 -8.33 0.83 -4.38
N GLY A 84 -9.37 -0.01 -4.36
CA GLY A 84 -10.68 0.23 -4.96
C GLY A 84 -11.11 -0.83 -5.95
N GLN A 85 -12.10 -0.47 -6.76
CA GLN A 85 -12.58 -1.26 -7.90
C GLN A 85 -12.02 -0.66 -9.19
N GLY A 86 -11.85 -1.51 -10.21
CA GLY A 86 -11.40 -1.06 -11.53
C GLY A 86 -12.42 -0.12 -12.20
N ASN A 87 -11.94 0.78 -13.03
CA ASN A 87 -12.77 1.65 -13.88
C ASN A 87 -13.32 0.89 -15.08
N ASP A 88 -14.53 1.22 -15.53
CA ASP A 88 -15.21 0.55 -16.67
C ASP A 88 -14.51 0.75 -18.03
N TYR A 89 -13.60 1.71 -18.14
CA TYR A 89 -12.88 2.05 -19.37
C TYR A 89 -11.45 1.50 -19.40
N LEU A 90 -11.03 0.75 -18.38
CA LEU A 90 -9.76 0.03 -18.32
C LEU A 90 -10.01 -1.46 -18.10
N ASP A 91 -9.19 -2.27 -18.72
CA ASP A 91 -9.15 -3.71 -18.47
C ASP A 91 -8.13 -4.01 -17.35
N TYR A 92 -8.46 -4.96 -16.49
CA TYR A 92 -7.59 -5.40 -15.41
C TYR A 92 -7.47 -6.92 -15.40
N LYS A 93 -6.27 -7.43 -15.16
CA LYS A 93 -6.05 -8.86 -14.91
C LYS A 93 -4.98 -9.06 -13.85
N LEU A 94 -5.04 -10.20 -13.19
CA LEU A 94 -3.94 -10.71 -12.37
C LEU A 94 -3.25 -11.83 -13.14
N GLU A 95 -1.93 -11.75 -13.26
CA GLU A 95 -1.12 -12.85 -13.80
C GLU A 95 -1.06 -14.02 -12.79
N PRO A 96 -0.65 -15.21 -13.20
CA PRO A 96 -0.58 -16.37 -12.32
C PRO A 96 0.31 -16.18 -11.08
N ASP A 97 1.28 -15.27 -11.13
CA ASP A 97 2.14 -14.89 -10.02
C ASP A 97 1.56 -13.76 -9.15
N GLY A 98 0.35 -13.29 -9.48
CA GLY A 98 -0.36 -12.25 -8.76
C GLY A 98 -0.04 -10.83 -9.21
N GLU A 99 0.76 -10.63 -10.28
CA GLU A 99 1.03 -9.31 -10.81
C GLU A 99 -0.23 -8.66 -11.39
N LEU A 100 -0.52 -7.44 -10.99
CA LEU A 100 -1.58 -6.63 -11.57
C LEU A 100 -1.15 -6.07 -12.93
N CYS A 101 -1.95 -6.33 -13.96
CA CYS A 101 -1.77 -5.74 -15.28
C CYS A 101 -2.99 -4.90 -15.65
N ILE A 102 -2.74 -3.78 -16.34
CA ILE A 102 -3.75 -2.81 -16.73
C ILE A 102 -3.64 -2.56 -18.25
N ARG A 103 -4.77 -2.43 -18.92
CA ARG A 103 -4.81 -2.10 -20.35
C ARG A 103 -5.91 -1.09 -20.62
N GLY A 104 -5.67 -0.13 -21.53
CA GLY A 104 -6.65 0.86 -21.99
C GLY A 104 -5.98 2.13 -22.49
N ASP A 105 -6.79 3.12 -22.83
CA ASP A 105 -6.35 4.35 -23.50
C ASP A 105 -5.50 5.28 -22.60
N SER A 106 -5.53 5.09 -21.28
CA SER A 106 -4.70 5.87 -20.35
C SER A 106 -3.27 5.31 -20.18
N ILE A 107 -2.98 4.15 -20.78
CA ILE A 107 -1.61 3.62 -20.74
C ILE A 107 -0.70 4.47 -21.63
N MET A 108 0.47 4.82 -21.10
CA MET A 108 1.48 5.59 -21.83
C MET A 108 1.83 4.95 -23.18
N LEU A 109 2.26 5.77 -24.12
CA LEU A 109 2.81 5.28 -25.40
C LEU A 109 4.15 4.58 -25.26
N GLY A 110 4.90 4.88 -24.19
CA GLY A 110 6.20 4.31 -23.88
C GLY A 110 7.15 5.31 -23.24
N TYR A 111 8.30 4.82 -22.81
CA TYR A 111 9.37 5.65 -22.29
C TYR A 111 10.08 6.41 -23.43
N TYR A 112 10.37 7.68 -23.19
CA TYR A 112 10.95 8.55 -24.22
C TYR A 112 12.33 8.07 -24.67
N LYS A 113 12.44 7.74 -25.95
CA LYS A 113 13.66 7.20 -26.59
C LYS A 113 14.20 5.90 -25.99
N ASP A 114 13.34 5.15 -25.31
CA ASP A 114 13.69 3.86 -24.69
C ASP A 114 12.66 2.79 -25.04
N PRO A 115 12.70 2.26 -26.26
CA PRO A 115 11.78 1.22 -26.70
C PRO A 115 12.04 -0.11 -25.99
N GLU A 116 13.26 -0.38 -25.51
CA GLU A 116 13.60 -1.60 -24.79
C GLU A 116 12.92 -1.61 -23.42
N ALA A 117 13.10 -0.57 -22.61
CA ALA A 117 12.38 -0.45 -21.34
C ALA A 117 10.85 -0.41 -21.51
N THR A 118 10.36 0.15 -22.63
CA THR A 118 8.94 0.12 -22.93
C THR A 118 8.44 -1.30 -23.15
N ALA A 119 9.16 -2.10 -23.92
CA ALA A 119 8.80 -3.50 -24.20
C ALA A 119 8.91 -4.43 -22.97
N GLU A 120 9.68 -4.04 -21.95
CA GLU A 120 9.74 -4.76 -20.67
C GLU A 120 8.46 -4.60 -19.84
N VAL A 121 7.74 -3.49 -20.00
CA VAL A 121 6.56 -3.17 -19.16
C VAL A 121 5.25 -3.16 -19.94
N ILE A 122 5.25 -3.01 -21.26
CA ILE A 122 4.04 -3.10 -22.10
C ILE A 122 4.21 -4.26 -23.06
N ASP A 123 3.37 -5.29 -22.90
CA ASP A 123 3.41 -6.46 -23.75
C ASP A 123 2.80 -6.20 -25.14
N LYS A 124 2.95 -7.19 -26.05
CA LYS A 124 2.44 -7.12 -27.43
C LYS A 124 0.92 -6.96 -27.54
N ASP A 125 0.18 -7.33 -26.50
CA ASP A 125 -1.29 -7.27 -26.44
C ASP A 125 -1.76 -5.98 -25.74
N GLY A 126 -0.83 -5.05 -25.42
CA GLY A 126 -1.07 -3.74 -24.83
C GLY A 126 -1.30 -3.75 -23.32
N TRP A 127 -0.97 -4.83 -22.63
CA TRP A 127 -1.03 -4.87 -21.18
C TRP A 127 0.21 -4.23 -20.57
N PHE A 128 -0.04 -3.27 -19.69
CA PHE A 128 0.99 -2.69 -18.83
C PHE A 128 1.18 -3.57 -17.60
N HIS A 129 2.37 -4.11 -17.43
CA HIS A 129 2.83 -4.86 -16.27
C HIS A 129 3.27 -3.90 -15.18
N THR A 130 2.47 -3.75 -14.14
CA THR A 130 2.70 -2.72 -13.11
C THR A 130 3.89 -3.02 -12.21
N GLY A 131 4.31 -4.28 -12.15
CA GLY A 131 5.28 -4.78 -11.17
C GLY A 131 4.72 -4.84 -9.75
N ASP A 132 3.43 -4.52 -9.55
CA ASP A 132 2.75 -4.62 -8.27
C ASP A 132 1.99 -5.94 -8.18
N LEU A 133 2.09 -6.59 -7.04
CA LEU A 133 1.29 -7.76 -6.70
C LEU A 133 -0.02 -7.33 -6.08
N ALA A 134 -1.10 -7.98 -6.48
CA ALA A 134 -2.42 -7.67 -5.97
C ALA A 134 -3.26 -8.94 -5.74
N ARG A 135 -4.30 -8.78 -4.95
CA ARG A 135 -5.42 -9.72 -4.87
C ARG A 135 -6.73 -8.96 -5.10
N VAL A 136 -7.73 -9.66 -5.56
CA VAL A 136 -9.09 -9.14 -5.70
C VAL A 136 -10.01 -9.96 -4.80
N ASP A 137 -10.95 -9.30 -4.12
CA ASP A 137 -11.95 -9.98 -3.29
C ASP A 137 -13.22 -10.32 -4.09
N GLU A 138 -14.17 -10.95 -3.42
CA GLU A 138 -15.46 -11.37 -3.99
C GLU A 138 -16.36 -10.21 -4.47
N ASP A 139 -16.11 -9.00 -3.95
CA ASP A 139 -16.82 -7.78 -4.32
C ASP A 139 -16.09 -6.99 -5.41
N GLY A 140 -14.96 -7.52 -5.92
CA GLY A 140 -14.18 -6.90 -6.99
C GLY A 140 -13.25 -5.78 -6.53
N TYR A 141 -12.97 -5.68 -5.23
CA TYR A 141 -11.99 -4.72 -4.72
C TYR A 141 -10.57 -5.27 -4.80
N TYR A 142 -9.66 -4.44 -5.31
CA TYR A 142 -8.24 -4.74 -5.42
C TYR A 142 -7.48 -4.29 -4.18
N TYR A 143 -6.55 -5.12 -3.74
CA TYR A 143 -5.63 -4.86 -2.64
C TYR A 143 -4.20 -5.08 -3.14
N ILE A 144 -3.37 -4.07 -3.07
CA ILE A 144 -1.93 -4.22 -3.37
C ILE A 144 -1.29 -4.97 -2.20
N THR A 145 -0.53 -6.01 -2.51
CA THR A 145 0.11 -6.89 -1.52
C THR A 145 1.63 -6.78 -1.49
N GLY A 146 2.21 -6.05 -2.44
CA GLY A 146 3.64 -5.78 -2.51
C GLY A 146 4.14 -5.49 -3.90
N ARG A 147 5.47 -5.45 -4.04
CA ARG A 147 6.19 -5.27 -5.31
C ARG A 147 6.86 -6.57 -5.73
N LYS A 148 6.66 -6.97 -6.99
CA LYS A 148 7.26 -8.18 -7.56
C LYS A 148 8.79 -8.22 -7.44
N LYS A 149 9.45 -7.09 -7.71
CA LYS A 149 10.92 -6.95 -7.61
C LYS A 149 11.47 -6.98 -6.19
N ASN A 150 10.61 -6.74 -5.18
CA ASN A 150 11.02 -6.68 -3.78
C ASN A 150 10.82 -8.03 -3.07
N LEU A 151 10.19 -9.01 -3.75
CA LEU A 151 9.93 -10.30 -3.14
C LEU A 151 11.21 -10.93 -2.57
N ILE A 152 11.13 -11.36 -1.33
CA ILE A 152 12.14 -12.23 -0.72
C ILE A 152 11.84 -13.65 -1.17
N ILE A 153 12.77 -14.24 -1.93
CA ILE A 153 12.65 -15.61 -2.40
C ILE A 153 13.46 -16.50 -1.47
N LEU A 154 12.78 -17.25 -0.62
CA LEU A 154 13.45 -18.18 0.28
C LEU A 154 14.02 -19.39 -0.49
N GLY A 155 15.03 -20.03 0.08
CA GLY A 155 15.64 -21.22 -0.49
C GLY A 155 14.69 -22.42 -0.65
N SER A 156 13.53 -22.38 -0.02
CA SER A 156 12.41 -23.32 -0.16
C SER A 156 11.46 -23.00 -1.32
N GLY A 157 11.62 -21.83 -1.97
CA GLY A 157 10.86 -21.41 -3.14
C GLY A 157 9.64 -20.53 -2.85
N GLU A 158 9.36 -20.21 -1.59
CA GLU A 158 8.27 -19.29 -1.25
C GLU A 158 8.66 -17.84 -1.53
N ASN A 159 7.71 -17.12 -2.10
CA ASN A 159 7.78 -15.69 -2.34
C ASN A 159 7.11 -14.93 -1.18
N ILE A 160 7.83 -13.98 -0.58
CA ILE A 160 7.37 -13.21 0.57
C ILE A 160 7.47 -11.74 0.22
N SER A 161 6.35 -11.02 0.34
CA SER A 161 6.33 -9.57 0.24
C SER A 161 6.87 -8.95 1.54
N PRO A 162 7.97 -8.18 1.49
CA PRO A 162 8.42 -7.42 2.64
C PRO A 162 7.35 -6.45 3.13
N GLU A 163 6.68 -5.76 2.21
CA GLU A 163 5.68 -4.73 2.50
C GLU A 163 4.50 -5.29 3.30
N GLU A 164 4.09 -6.54 3.04
CA GLU A 164 3.05 -7.22 3.83
C GLU A 164 3.47 -7.36 5.29
N LEU A 165 4.71 -7.77 5.53
CA LEU A 165 5.23 -7.96 6.89
C LEU A 165 5.53 -6.63 7.58
N GLU A 166 6.06 -5.64 6.85
CA GLU A 166 6.29 -4.28 7.34
C GLU A 166 4.98 -3.68 7.83
N GLY A 167 3.91 -3.75 7.03
CA GLY A 167 2.59 -3.27 7.43
C GLY A 167 2.00 -3.97 8.67
N LEU A 168 2.41 -5.21 8.95
CA LEU A 168 2.02 -5.89 10.18
C LEU A 168 2.85 -5.42 11.38
N VAL A 169 4.14 -5.20 11.22
CA VAL A 169 5.04 -4.69 12.26
C VAL A 169 4.69 -3.25 12.64
N GLU A 170 4.35 -2.42 11.67
CA GLU A 170 3.96 -1.01 11.86
C GLU A 170 2.63 -0.82 12.60
N LYS A 171 1.80 -1.88 12.74
CA LYS A 171 0.63 -1.85 13.62
C LYS A 171 1.01 -1.65 15.10
N CYS A 172 2.25 -1.91 15.49
CA CYS A 172 2.75 -1.54 16.80
C CYS A 172 2.97 -0.03 16.88
N PRO A 173 2.24 0.71 17.76
CA PRO A 173 2.39 2.17 17.85
C PRO A 173 3.78 2.67 18.26
N ALA A 174 4.64 1.77 18.75
CA ALA A 174 6.00 2.08 19.13
C ALA A 174 6.98 2.06 17.94
N VAL A 175 6.60 1.46 16.82
CA VAL A 175 7.40 1.42 15.59
C VAL A 175 7.26 2.78 14.89
N GLN A 176 8.38 3.38 14.52
CA GLN A 176 8.43 4.62 13.74
C GLN A 176 8.63 4.29 12.26
N GLU A 177 9.48 3.31 11.97
CA GLU A 177 9.79 2.81 10.65
C GLU A 177 10.34 1.39 10.78
N CYS A 178 10.11 0.54 9.79
CA CYS A 178 10.77 -0.76 9.73
C CYS A 178 11.10 -1.16 8.29
N ILE A 179 12.07 -2.05 8.15
CA ILE A 179 12.47 -2.62 6.87
C ILE A 179 12.60 -4.13 7.04
N VAL A 180 11.81 -4.87 6.28
CA VAL A 180 11.89 -6.33 6.21
C VAL A 180 12.81 -6.74 5.06
N LYS A 181 13.75 -7.62 5.34
CA LYS A 181 14.70 -8.14 4.36
C LYS A 181 15.17 -9.55 4.70
N GLU A 182 15.82 -10.18 3.75
CA GLU A 182 16.52 -11.43 4.03
C GLU A 182 17.75 -11.15 4.91
N MET A 183 17.86 -11.88 6.02
CA MET A 183 19.00 -11.86 6.93
C MET A 183 19.56 -13.29 7.10
N GLY A 184 20.58 -13.60 6.31
CA GLY A 184 21.10 -14.96 6.23
C GLY A 184 20.11 -15.87 5.48
N LYS A 185 19.52 -16.84 6.17
CA LYS A 185 18.52 -17.76 5.61
C LYS A 185 17.13 -17.55 6.23
N LYS A 186 16.91 -16.40 6.85
CA LYS A 186 15.68 -16.06 7.57
C LYS A 186 15.16 -14.71 7.12
N ILE A 187 13.87 -14.51 7.32
CA ILE A 187 13.29 -13.18 7.25
C ILE A 187 13.74 -12.42 8.49
N GLY A 188 14.28 -11.25 8.30
CA GLY A 188 14.62 -10.33 9.38
C GLY A 188 13.92 -9.00 9.21
N VAL A 189 13.82 -8.26 10.29
CA VAL A 189 13.32 -6.88 10.31
C VAL A 189 14.29 -5.98 11.06
N VAL A 190 14.58 -4.82 10.45
CA VAL A 190 15.25 -3.71 11.13
C VAL A 190 14.17 -2.74 11.55
N VAL A 191 14.09 -2.43 12.85
CA VAL A 191 13.05 -1.57 13.41
C VAL A 191 13.65 -0.32 14.00
N TYR A 192 13.10 0.83 13.62
CA TYR A 192 13.39 2.11 14.22
C TYR A 192 12.31 2.44 15.27
N CYS A 193 12.72 2.45 16.54
CA CYS A 193 11.84 2.76 17.66
C CYS A 193 12.63 3.31 18.86
N PRO A 194 11.98 4.03 19.81
CA PRO A 194 12.62 4.44 21.04
C PRO A 194 13.17 3.25 21.83
N GLN A 195 14.36 3.40 22.43
CA GLN A 195 15.06 2.33 23.14
C GLN A 195 14.21 1.72 24.27
N ASP A 196 13.43 2.52 24.99
CA ASP A 196 12.52 2.07 26.05
C ASP A 196 11.30 1.31 25.53
N LYS A 197 11.07 1.26 24.21
CA LYS A 197 9.97 0.56 23.54
C LYS A 197 10.37 -0.72 22.81
N GLN A 198 11.65 -1.03 22.74
CA GLN A 198 12.14 -2.21 22.00
C GLN A 198 11.50 -3.52 22.49
N GLN A 199 11.29 -3.69 23.79
CA GLN A 199 10.62 -4.88 24.33
C GLN A 199 9.15 -4.95 23.86
N THR A 200 8.44 -3.83 23.83
CA THR A 200 7.06 -3.77 23.34
C THR A 200 6.96 -4.20 21.87
N VAL A 201 7.92 -3.77 21.05
CA VAL A 201 8.00 -4.17 19.63
C VAL A 201 8.33 -5.66 19.51
N GLN A 202 9.28 -6.17 20.31
CA GLN A 202 9.64 -7.59 20.30
C GLN A 202 8.46 -8.49 20.67
N ASP A 203 7.67 -8.09 21.68
CA ASP A 203 6.47 -8.81 22.10
C ASP A 203 5.39 -8.79 21.00
N HIS A 204 5.19 -7.65 20.32
CA HIS A 204 4.28 -7.51 19.18
C HIS A 204 4.68 -8.46 18.05
N ILE A 205 5.96 -8.48 17.64
CA ILE A 205 6.46 -9.37 16.59
C ILE A 205 6.29 -10.85 16.98
N THR A 206 6.52 -11.16 18.25
CA THR A 206 6.35 -12.53 18.77
C THR A 206 4.88 -12.98 18.64
N GLU A 207 3.93 -12.12 19.00
CA GLU A 207 2.51 -12.42 18.91
C GLU A 207 2.04 -12.50 17.43
N MET A 208 2.49 -11.56 16.60
CA MET A 208 2.25 -11.56 15.15
C MET A 208 2.74 -12.87 14.51
N ASN A 209 3.93 -13.34 14.85
CA ASN A 209 4.50 -14.59 14.35
C ASN A 209 3.64 -15.81 14.66
N ARG A 210 2.83 -15.81 15.72
CA ARG A 210 1.91 -16.92 16.04
C ARG A 210 0.80 -17.06 15.02
N THR A 211 0.40 -15.96 14.41
CA THR A 211 -0.67 -15.93 13.41
C THR A 211 -0.17 -16.21 12.00
N LEU A 212 1.14 -16.08 11.75
CA LEU A 212 1.75 -16.26 10.44
C LEU A 212 2.14 -17.71 10.15
N PRO A 213 2.03 -18.14 8.88
CA PRO A 213 2.65 -19.38 8.40
C PRO A 213 4.15 -19.40 8.72
N MET A 214 4.71 -20.59 8.92
CA MET A 214 6.10 -20.74 9.38
C MET A 214 7.10 -20.02 8.47
N TYR A 215 6.89 -20.07 7.15
CA TYR A 215 7.78 -19.46 6.16
C TYR A 215 7.74 -17.93 6.14
N LYS A 216 6.65 -17.30 6.66
CA LYS A 216 6.53 -15.83 6.75
C LYS A 216 7.00 -15.26 8.10
N ARG A 217 7.41 -16.10 9.05
CA ARG A 217 7.77 -15.63 10.39
C ARG A 217 9.07 -14.85 10.38
N ILE A 218 9.08 -13.72 11.07
CA ILE A 218 10.29 -12.93 11.30
C ILE A 218 11.16 -13.68 12.29
N GLY A 219 12.35 -14.08 11.85
CA GLY A 219 13.29 -14.87 12.63
C GLY A 219 14.44 -14.06 13.25
N VAL A 220 14.64 -12.81 12.77
CA VAL A 220 15.68 -11.91 13.28
C VAL A 220 15.07 -10.52 13.45
N VAL A 221 15.31 -9.88 14.59
CA VAL A 221 14.90 -8.49 14.85
C VAL A 221 16.13 -7.70 15.23
N GLU A 222 16.40 -6.63 14.51
CA GLU A 222 17.45 -5.67 14.80
C GLU A 222 16.80 -4.30 15.10
N PHE A 223 17.34 -3.61 16.08
CA PHE A 223 16.90 -2.27 16.44
C PHE A 223 17.97 -1.23 16.04
N SER A 224 17.53 -0.14 15.46
CA SER A 224 18.38 0.96 15.00
C SER A 224 18.04 2.27 15.72
#